data_45c94b985ae75c7062e9cfeb20555e0a
#
_entry.id   45c94b985ae75c7062e9cfeb20555e0a
#
_cell.length_a   1.000
_cell.length_b   1.000
_cell.length_c   1.000
_cell.angle_alpha   90.00
_cell.angle_beta   90.00
_cell.angle_gamma   90.00
#
_symmetry.space_group_name_H-M   'P 1'
#
loop_
_entity.id
_entity.type
_entity.pdbx_description
1 polymer ?
#
loop_
_entity_poly.entity_id
_entity_poly.type
_entity_poly.pdbx_seq_one_letter_code
_entity_poly.pdbx_strand_id
1 'polypeptide(L)'
;VGMDEDTRRRCLEPFYTTKGERGSGLGLAMVFGTVQRHSADLQIESTPGRGTTVRLIFAVPSAVVQVPAHAGAMTMPPRLRLLIVDDDPLLTKSLRDALETDGHDVTAAAGGKKGIELFGAARERNKPFAAVITDLGMPYVDGRKVAETIKAMSPVTPVILLTGWGQRLLAEGNVPPHVDCVLAKPPKLRELRDALARCCAPKQP
;
A
#
# COMPACT_ATOMS: atom_id res chain seq x y z
N VAL A 1 -6.55 20.30 32.39
CA VAL A 1 -7.96 20.73 32.38
C VAL A 1 -8.84 19.50 32.51
N GLY A 2 -8.72 18.48 31.72
CA GLY A 2 -9.56 17.28 31.74
C GLY A 2 -10.94 17.45 31.13
N MET A 3 -11.69 16.34 31.02
CA MET A 3 -13.05 16.26 30.47
C MET A 3 -14.01 15.68 31.52
N ASP A 4 -15.25 16.13 31.51
CA ASP A 4 -16.34 15.47 32.21
C ASP A 4 -16.80 14.20 31.47
N GLU A 5 -17.73 13.46 32.07
CA GLU A 5 -18.17 12.17 31.54
C GLU A 5 -18.90 12.31 30.19
N ASP A 6 -19.70 13.36 30.01
CA ASP A 6 -20.41 13.60 28.75
C ASP A 6 -19.42 13.95 27.61
N THR A 7 -18.53 14.89 27.89
CA THR A 7 -17.43 15.22 26.95
C THR A 7 -16.56 14.01 26.60
N ARG A 8 -16.24 13.19 27.62
CA ARG A 8 -15.41 11.98 27.40
C ARG A 8 -16.10 10.97 26.49
N ARG A 9 -17.41 10.78 26.60
CA ARG A 9 -18.18 9.88 25.73
C ARG A 9 -18.23 10.37 24.29
N ARG A 10 -18.31 11.68 24.12
CA ARG A 10 -18.54 12.31 22.81
C ARG A 10 -17.27 12.80 22.11
N CYS A 11 -16.13 12.80 22.80
CA CYS A 11 -14.89 13.39 22.27
C CYS A 11 -14.34 12.72 21.01
N LEU A 12 -14.84 11.53 20.65
CA LEU A 12 -14.50 10.81 19.40
C LEU A 12 -15.52 11.06 18.28
N GLU A 13 -16.64 11.74 18.57
CA GLU A 13 -17.62 12.11 17.55
C GLU A 13 -17.02 13.19 16.63
N PRO A 14 -17.12 13.03 15.29
CA PRO A 14 -16.71 14.07 14.36
C PRO A 14 -17.44 15.40 14.64
N PHE A 15 -16.70 16.50 14.57
CA PHE A 15 -17.18 17.87 14.80
C PHE A 15 -17.57 18.19 16.25
N TYR A 16 -17.53 17.26 17.19
CA TYR A 16 -17.74 17.56 18.60
C TYR A 16 -16.56 18.32 19.19
N THR A 17 -16.81 19.48 19.77
CA THR A 17 -15.77 20.32 20.39
C THR A 17 -16.33 21.13 21.54
N THR A 18 -15.57 21.25 22.63
CA THR A 18 -15.84 22.16 23.75
C THR A 18 -15.12 23.50 23.62
N LYS A 19 -14.37 23.71 22.52
CA LYS A 19 -13.55 24.92 22.25
C LYS A 19 -14.31 25.97 21.40
N GLY A 20 -15.59 25.73 21.10
CA GLY A 20 -16.40 26.59 20.22
C GLY A 20 -15.76 26.77 18.85
N GLU A 21 -15.82 27.98 18.30
CA GLU A 21 -15.28 28.28 16.95
C GLU A 21 -13.77 28.04 16.77
N ARG A 22 -13.04 27.91 17.86
CA ARG A 22 -11.58 27.65 17.84
C ARG A 22 -11.21 26.18 17.70
N GLY A 23 -12.19 25.29 17.68
CA GLY A 23 -11.95 23.84 17.57
C GLY A 23 -12.77 23.20 16.45
N SER A 24 -12.14 22.54 15.49
CA SER A 24 -12.85 21.83 14.41
C SER A 24 -13.57 20.56 14.87
N GLY A 25 -13.25 20.03 16.06
CA GLY A 25 -13.79 18.75 16.55
C GLY A 25 -13.38 17.52 15.75
N LEU A 26 -12.41 17.64 14.82
CA LEU A 26 -11.98 16.53 13.95
C LEU A 26 -10.76 15.79 14.47
N GLY A 27 -9.95 16.39 15.35
CA GLY A 27 -8.64 15.84 15.73
C GLY A 27 -8.71 14.43 16.35
N LEU A 28 -9.51 14.24 17.41
CA LEU A 28 -9.64 12.93 18.06
C LEU A 28 -10.43 11.93 17.21
N ALA A 29 -11.40 12.37 16.41
CA ALA A 29 -12.10 11.52 15.46
C ALA A 29 -11.16 10.96 14.40
N MET A 30 -10.22 11.76 13.87
CA MET A 30 -9.19 11.32 12.93
C MET A 30 -8.21 10.34 13.58
N VAL A 31 -7.78 10.62 14.81
CA VAL A 31 -6.94 9.68 15.58
C VAL A 31 -7.65 8.34 15.75
N PHE A 32 -8.91 8.36 16.17
CA PHE A 32 -9.72 7.15 16.33
C PHE A 32 -9.84 6.36 15.02
N GLY A 33 -10.17 7.04 13.91
CA GLY A 33 -10.23 6.39 12.59
C GLY A 33 -8.88 5.79 12.15
N THR A 34 -7.77 6.41 12.52
CA THR A 34 -6.44 5.88 12.24
C THR A 34 -6.14 4.64 13.08
N VAL A 35 -6.45 4.70 14.38
CA VAL A 35 -6.26 3.58 15.32
C VAL A 35 -7.07 2.35 14.87
N GLN A 36 -8.33 2.56 14.47
CA GLN A 36 -9.18 1.49 13.95
C GLN A 36 -8.62 0.85 12.67
N ARG A 37 -8.09 1.64 11.75
CA ARG A 37 -7.44 1.12 10.53
C ARG A 37 -6.21 0.26 10.82
N HIS A 38 -5.55 0.50 11.93
CA HIS A 38 -4.39 -0.28 12.39
C HIS A 38 -4.75 -1.44 13.33
N SER A 39 -6.05 -1.75 13.50
CA SER A 39 -6.53 -2.77 14.43
C SER A 39 -5.95 -2.60 15.84
N ALA A 40 -5.86 -1.35 16.27
CA ALA A 40 -5.38 -0.95 17.58
C ALA A 40 -6.55 -0.47 18.46
N ASP A 41 -6.34 -0.47 19.78
CA ASP A 41 -7.30 0.05 20.74
C ASP A 41 -6.93 1.47 21.19
N LEU A 42 -7.94 2.30 21.38
CA LEU A 42 -7.80 3.64 21.94
C LEU A 42 -8.56 3.74 23.26
N GLN A 43 -7.83 4.08 24.30
CA GLN A 43 -8.39 4.30 25.65
C GLN A 43 -8.21 5.76 26.06
N ILE A 44 -9.27 6.35 26.58
CA ILE A 44 -9.27 7.75 27.07
C ILE A 44 -9.70 7.76 28.54
N GLU A 45 -8.79 8.18 29.40
CA GLU A 45 -9.03 8.47 30.80
C GLU A 45 -8.96 9.97 31.02
N SER A 46 -10.01 10.56 31.54
CA SER A 46 -10.06 12.00 31.80
C SER A 46 -10.90 12.32 33.02
N THR A 47 -10.45 13.30 33.79
CA THR A 47 -11.16 13.81 34.95
C THR A 47 -10.99 15.33 35.01
N PRO A 48 -12.07 16.10 35.24
CA PRO A 48 -11.96 17.53 35.41
C PRO A 48 -10.92 17.92 36.45
N GLY A 49 -10.06 18.89 36.12
CA GLY A 49 -8.97 19.33 36.97
C GLY A 49 -7.74 18.46 37.01
N ARG A 50 -7.78 17.20 36.53
CA ARG A 50 -6.65 16.25 36.56
C ARG A 50 -6.03 16.00 35.19
N GLY A 51 -6.68 16.47 34.13
CA GLY A 51 -6.17 16.31 32.75
C GLY A 51 -6.73 15.08 32.03
N THR A 52 -6.09 14.73 30.90
CA THR A 52 -6.51 13.62 30.03
C THR A 52 -5.30 12.76 29.70
N THR A 53 -5.46 11.45 29.81
CA THR A 53 -4.53 10.44 29.33
C THR A 53 -5.14 9.72 28.15
N VAL A 54 -4.43 9.67 27.03
CA VAL A 54 -4.82 8.90 25.84
C VAL A 54 -3.81 7.77 25.66
N ARG A 55 -4.29 6.52 25.64
CA ARG A 55 -3.47 5.33 25.38
C ARG A 55 -3.82 4.74 24.04
N LEU A 56 -2.82 4.49 23.22
CA LEU A 56 -2.92 3.75 21.97
C LEU A 56 -2.29 2.38 22.21
N ILE A 57 -3.06 1.32 22.02
CA ILE A 57 -2.61 -0.05 22.27
C ILE A 57 -2.57 -0.76 20.92
N PHE A 58 -1.36 -1.01 20.43
CA PHE A 58 -1.15 -1.76 19.21
C PHE A 58 -0.89 -3.22 19.57
N ALA A 59 -1.61 -4.15 18.94
CA ALA A 59 -1.30 -5.55 19.06
C ALA A 59 0.09 -5.81 18.45
N VAL A 60 1.05 -6.17 19.29
CA VAL A 60 2.29 -6.74 18.79
C VAL A 60 1.93 -8.15 18.31
N PRO A 61 2.20 -8.52 17.05
CA PRO A 61 1.99 -9.88 16.60
C PRO A 61 2.75 -10.83 17.53
N SER A 62 2.03 -11.55 18.37
CA SER A 62 2.56 -12.49 19.40
C SER A 62 3.06 -13.80 18.83
N ALA A 63 3.29 -13.87 17.54
CA ALA A 63 4.11 -14.87 16.90
C ALA A 63 4.88 -14.12 15.81
N VAL A 64 6.19 -14.07 15.91
CA VAL A 64 6.92 -14.75 14.86
C VAL A 64 6.20 -16.09 14.70
N VAL A 65 5.14 -16.14 13.85
CA VAL A 65 4.82 -17.37 13.17
C VAL A 65 6.16 -17.69 12.52
N GLN A 66 6.88 -18.61 13.09
CA GLN A 66 7.83 -19.40 12.34
C GLN A 66 6.95 -20.00 11.25
N VAL A 67 6.76 -19.23 10.19
CA VAL A 67 6.42 -19.80 8.91
C VAL A 67 7.48 -20.88 8.80
N PRO A 68 7.09 -22.18 8.78
CA PRO A 68 8.06 -23.24 8.64
C PRO A 68 8.97 -22.73 7.54
N ALA A 69 10.26 -22.57 7.85
CA ALA A 69 11.24 -22.31 6.84
C ALA A 69 11.03 -23.46 5.85
N HIS A 70 10.22 -23.21 4.84
CA HIS A 70 10.42 -23.91 3.60
C HIS A 70 11.82 -23.48 3.25
N ALA A 71 12.76 -24.34 3.66
CA ALA A 71 14.15 -24.32 3.26
C ALA A 71 14.23 -24.74 1.76
N GLY A 72 13.42 -24.07 0.96
CA GLY A 72 13.80 -23.76 -0.38
C GLY A 72 14.68 -22.53 -0.24
N ALA A 73 15.96 -22.62 -0.52
CA ALA A 73 16.83 -21.49 -0.70
C ALA A 73 16.02 -20.47 -1.47
N MET A 74 15.73 -19.29 -0.85
CA MET A 74 15.22 -18.15 -1.59
C MET A 74 16.35 -17.77 -2.54
N THR A 75 16.39 -18.43 -3.70
CA THR A 75 17.16 -17.93 -4.81
C THR A 75 16.58 -16.55 -5.06
N MET A 76 17.34 -15.53 -4.71
CA MET A 76 17.02 -14.15 -5.08
C MET A 76 16.56 -14.21 -6.53
N PRO A 77 15.37 -13.70 -6.86
CA PRO A 77 14.93 -13.72 -8.24
C PRO A 77 16.02 -13.10 -9.09
N PRO A 78 16.30 -13.63 -10.30
CA PRO A 78 17.32 -13.06 -11.17
C PRO A 78 17.03 -11.57 -11.33
N ARG A 79 18.06 -10.76 -11.53
CA ARG A 79 17.94 -9.32 -11.73
C ARG A 79 16.79 -9.02 -12.71
N LEU A 80 15.71 -8.45 -12.17
CA LEU A 80 14.52 -8.11 -12.94
C LEU A 80 14.58 -6.66 -13.39
N ARG A 81 14.02 -6.38 -14.55
CA ARG A 81 13.76 -5.04 -15.00
C ARG A 81 12.30 -4.68 -14.70
N LEU A 82 12.09 -3.70 -13.81
CA LEU A 82 10.79 -3.36 -13.24
C LEU A 82 10.36 -1.96 -13.65
N LEU A 83 9.04 -1.78 -13.88
CA LEU A 83 8.43 -0.47 -14.08
C LEU A 83 7.53 -0.17 -12.89
N ILE A 84 7.76 0.94 -12.19
CA ILE A 84 6.88 1.49 -11.17
C ILE A 84 6.09 2.64 -11.77
N VAL A 85 4.78 2.63 -11.59
CA VAL A 85 3.86 3.67 -12.09
C VAL A 85 3.03 4.18 -10.92
N ASP A 86 3.35 5.38 -10.45
CA ASP A 86 2.68 6.01 -9.31
C ASP A 86 2.88 7.54 -9.41
N ASP A 87 1.90 8.32 -9.02
CA ASP A 87 1.97 9.78 -9.00
C ASP A 87 2.54 10.35 -7.70
N ASP A 88 2.75 9.51 -6.67
CA ASP A 88 3.45 9.88 -5.44
C ASP A 88 4.97 9.72 -5.59
N PRO A 89 5.72 10.84 -5.65
CA PRO A 89 7.17 10.79 -5.85
C PRO A 89 7.93 10.20 -4.66
N LEU A 90 7.40 10.32 -3.44
CA LEU A 90 8.04 9.78 -2.23
C LEU A 90 7.92 8.27 -2.18
N LEU A 91 6.73 7.74 -2.44
CA LEU A 91 6.51 6.30 -2.51
C LEU A 91 7.31 5.68 -3.65
N THR A 92 7.26 6.30 -4.85
CA THR A 92 8.01 5.85 -6.02
C THR A 92 9.52 5.79 -5.75
N LYS A 93 10.07 6.82 -5.10
CA LYS A 93 11.49 6.83 -4.70
C LYS A 93 11.80 5.72 -3.70
N SER A 94 11.01 5.58 -2.65
CA SER A 94 11.24 4.57 -1.61
C SER A 94 11.20 3.14 -2.17
N LEU A 95 10.24 2.86 -3.05
CA LEU A 95 10.13 1.55 -3.72
C LEU A 95 11.30 1.29 -4.66
N ARG A 96 11.71 2.30 -5.43
CA ARG A 96 12.88 2.21 -6.31
C ARG A 96 14.12 1.88 -5.52
N ASP A 97 14.45 2.70 -4.49
CA ASP A 97 15.65 2.54 -3.68
C ASP A 97 15.72 1.13 -3.06
N ALA A 98 14.58 0.61 -2.58
CA ALA A 98 14.49 -0.72 -2.00
C ALA A 98 14.71 -1.83 -3.03
N LEU A 99 14.07 -1.74 -4.21
CA LEU A 99 14.17 -2.77 -5.25
C LEU A 99 15.53 -2.71 -5.98
N GLU A 100 16.14 -1.54 -6.11
CA GLU A 100 17.52 -1.40 -6.61
C GLU A 100 18.54 -1.99 -5.63
N THR A 101 18.30 -1.85 -4.32
CA THR A 101 19.10 -2.52 -3.28
C THR A 101 19.00 -4.04 -3.38
N ASP A 102 17.86 -4.56 -3.81
CA ASP A 102 17.66 -5.99 -4.09
C ASP A 102 18.29 -6.44 -5.43
N GLY A 103 18.94 -5.51 -6.17
CA GLY A 103 19.66 -5.80 -7.43
C GLY A 103 18.82 -5.69 -8.69
N HIS A 104 17.58 -5.21 -8.61
CA HIS A 104 16.70 -5.02 -9.77
C HIS A 104 17.06 -3.73 -10.55
N ASP A 105 16.67 -3.66 -11.84
CA ASP A 105 16.75 -2.47 -12.69
C ASP A 105 15.37 -1.80 -12.68
N VAL A 106 15.24 -0.64 -12.03
CA VAL A 106 13.94 -0.01 -11.77
C VAL A 106 13.78 1.29 -12.56
N THR A 107 12.74 1.33 -13.38
CA THR A 107 12.28 2.55 -14.06
C THR A 107 11.01 3.04 -13.37
N ALA A 108 10.91 4.35 -13.13
CA ALA A 108 9.73 4.97 -12.52
C ALA A 108 9.03 5.91 -13.50
N ALA A 109 7.71 5.92 -13.42
CA ALA A 109 6.82 6.81 -14.16
C ALA A 109 5.89 7.56 -13.21
N ALA A 110 5.84 8.88 -13.33
CA ALA A 110 4.95 9.74 -12.54
C ALA A 110 3.54 9.76 -13.14
N GLY A 111 2.82 8.63 -13.08
CA GLY A 111 1.44 8.48 -13.52
C GLY A 111 1.24 7.56 -14.72
N GLY A 112 -0.02 7.14 -14.92
CA GLY A 112 -0.39 6.07 -15.82
C GLY A 112 -0.03 6.29 -17.29
N LYS A 113 -0.27 7.50 -17.83
CA LYS A 113 0.08 7.81 -19.21
C LYS A 113 1.57 7.60 -19.47
N LYS A 114 2.42 8.13 -18.59
CA LYS A 114 3.87 8.01 -18.72
C LYS A 114 4.34 6.56 -18.57
N GLY A 115 3.70 5.80 -17.68
CA GLY A 115 3.95 4.37 -17.51
C GLY A 115 3.72 3.59 -18.80
N ILE A 116 2.57 3.80 -19.46
CA ILE A 116 2.24 3.15 -20.73
C ILE A 116 3.24 3.52 -21.84
N GLU A 117 3.62 4.79 -21.96
CA GLU A 117 4.61 5.24 -22.93
C GLU A 117 5.97 4.56 -22.73
N LEU A 118 6.45 4.51 -21.48
CA LEU A 118 7.73 3.88 -21.15
C LEU A 118 7.71 2.38 -21.38
N PHE A 119 6.59 1.72 -21.12
CA PHE A 119 6.41 0.30 -21.38
C PHE A 119 6.49 0.01 -22.89
N GLY A 120 5.76 0.77 -23.72
CA GLY A 120 5.79 0.62 -25.18
C GLY A 120 7.18 0.84 -25.74
N ALA A 121 7.83 1.95 -25.36
CA ALA A 121 9.20 2.27 -25.81
C ALA A 121 10.24 1.22 -25.39
N ALA A 122 10.08 0.60 -24.22
CA ALA A 122 10.97 -0.46 -23.78
C ALA A 122 10.84 -1.73 -24.64
N ARG A 123 9.61 -2.07 -25.05
CA ARG A 123 9.37 -3.19 -25.96
C ARG A 123 9.96 -2.95 -27.35
N GLU A 124 9.75 -1.76 -27.92
CA GLU A 124 10.31 -1.38 -29.23
C GLU A 124 11.85 -1.48 -29.25
N ARG A 125 12.49 -1.18 -28.11
CA ARG A 125 13.94 -1.27 -27.94
C ARG A 125 14.43 -2.68 -27.59
N ASN A 126 13.57 -3.70 -27.61
CA ASN A 126 13.90 -5.08 -27.24
C ASN A 126 14.43 -5.21 -25.79
N LYS A 127 13.98 -4.33 -24.90
CA LYS A 127 14.32 -4.30 -23.46
C LYS A 127 13.05 -4.32 -22.61
N PRO A 128 12.23 -5.38 -22.67
CA PRO A 128 10.94 -5.43 -21.98
C PRO A 128 11.11 -5.40 -20.46
N PHE A 129 10.10 -4.92 -19.78
CA PHE A 129 10.00 -5.04 -18.33
C PHE A 129 9.54 -6.45 -17.95
N ALA A 130 10.12 -7.00 -16.90
CA ALA A 130 9.75 -8.29 -16.33
C ALA A 130 8.43 -8.23 -15.55
N ALA A 131 8.14 -7.08 -14.92
CA ALA A 131 6.87 -6.80 -14.25
C ALA A 131 6.59 -5.29 -14.20
N VAL A 132 5.31 -4.97 -14.02
CA VAL A 132 4.82 -3.60 -13.78
C VAL A 132 4.16 -3.54 -12.41
N ILE A 133 4.55 -2.55 -11.60
CA ILE A 133 3.95 -2.23 -10.32
C ILE A 133 3.22 -0.90 -10.51
N THR A 134 1.91 -0.86 -10.33
CA THR A 134 1.11 0.35 -10.60
C THR A 134 0.22 0.71 -9.42
N ASP A 135 0.12 2.00 -9.10
CA ASP A 135 -0.94 2.49 -8.23
C ASP A 135 -2.31 2.36 -8.91
N LEU A 136 -3.34 2.12 -8.11
CA LEU A 136 -4.73 2.15 -8.56
C LEU A 136 -5.23 3.58 -8.77
N GLY A 137 -4.97 4.47 -7.82
CA GLY A 137 -5.65 5.77 -7.68
C GLY A 137 -4.93 6.95 -8.31
N MET A 138 -4.48 6.85 -9.55
CA MET A 138 -3.81 7.93 -10.25
C MET A 138 -4.77 8.82 -11.05
N PRO A 139 -4.47 10.13 -11.18
CA PRO A 139 -5.27 11.05 -12.00
C PRO A 139 -5.14 10.71 -13.50
N TYR A 140 -6.20 10.98 -14.26
CA TYR A 140 -6.33 10.83 -15.73
C TYR A 140 -6.27 9.39 -16.24
N VAL A 141 -5.28 8.60 -15.87
CA VAL A 141 -5.12 7.20 -16.26
C VAL A 141 -4.83 6.39 -15.01
N ASP A 142 -5.84 5.70 -14.50
CA ASP A 142 -5.78 4.87 -13.30
C ASP A 142 -5.02 3.56 -13.54
N GLY A 143 -4.72 2.84 -12.46
CA GLY A 143 -3.97 1.58 -12.53
C GLY A 143 -4.71 0.46 -13.28
N ARG A 144 -6.05 0.48 -13.35
CA ARG A 144 -6.81 -0.50 -14.12
C ARG A 144 -6.59 -0.31 -15.61
N LYS A 145 -6.60 0.96 -16.05
CA LYS A 145 -6.34 1.28 -17.46
C LYS A 145 -4.88 1.01 -17.84
N VAL A 146 -3.95 1.24 -16.93
CA VAL A 146 -2.55 0.82 -17.10
C VAL A 146 -2.48 -0.69 -17.29
N ALA A 147 -3.07 -1.48 -16.38
CA ALA A 147 -3.05 -2.95 -16.44
C ALA A 147 -3.67 -3.49 -17.74
N GLU A 148 -4.85 -3.00 -18.12
CA GLU A 148 -5.52 -3.35 -19.38
C GLU A 148 -4.59 -3.10 -20.58
N THR A 149 -4.00 -1.91 -20.65
CA THR A 149 -3.16 -1.52 -21.78
C THR A 149 -1.86 -2.34 -21.84
N ILE A 150 -1.23 -2.58 -20.68
CA ILE A 150 -0.04 -3.43 -20.58
C ILE A 150 -0.36 -4.86 -21.06
N LYS A 151 -1.47 -5.44 -20.59
CA LYS A 151 -1.88 -6.80 -20.98
C LYS A 151 -2.26 -6.88 -22.45
N ALA A 152 -2.84 -5.86 -23.05
CA ALA A 152 -3.07 -5.79 -24.48
C ALA A 152 -1.76 -5.78 -25.29
N MET A 153 -0.74 -5.08 -24.82
CA MET A 153 0.59 -5.05 -25.46
C MET A 153 1.41 -6.30 -25.17
N SER A 154 1.31 -6.87 -23.97
CA SER A 154 2.08 -8.03 -23.52
C SER A 154 1.28 -8.84 -22.48
N PRO A 155 0.50 -9.85 -22.89
CA PRO A 155 -0.32 -10.65 -21.98
C PRO A 155 0.48 -11.38 -20.90
N VAL A 156 1.74 -11.66 -21.18
CA VAL A 156 2.64 -12.41 -20.27
C VAL A 156 3.29 -11.55 -19.19
N THR A 157 3.33 -10.23 -19.36
CA THR A 157 3.95 -9.34 -18.38
C THR A 157 3.07 -9.22 -17.13
N PRO A 158 3.55 -9.62 -15.94
CA PRO A 158 2.79 -9.48 -14.71
C PRO A 158 2.54 -8.01 -14.34
N VAL A 159 1.33 -7.75 -13.83
CA VAL A 159 0.93 -6.46 -13.30
C VAL A 159 0.56 -6.62 -11.82
N ILE A 160 1.30 -5.93 -10.94
CA ILE A 160 1.07 -5.85 -9.50
C ILE A 160 0.40 -4.51 -9.20
N LEU A 161 -0.81 -4.54 -8.65
CA LEU A 161 -1.57 -3.36 -8.32
C LEU A 161 -1.37 -2.97 -6.86
N LEU A 162 -0.99 -1.72 -6.61
CA LEU A 162 -0.95 -1.13 -5.27
C LEU A 162 -2.23 -0.33 -5.01
N THR A 163 -2.83 -0.50 -3.83
CA THR A 163 -4.06 0.25 -3.50
C THR A 163 -4.24 0.44 -2.00
N GLY A 164 -4.74 1.61 -1.60
CA GLY A 164 -5.15 1.88 -0.21
C GLY A 164 -6.31 0.99 0.27
N TRP A 165 -7.04 0.35 -0.65
CA TRP A 165 -8.16 -0.55 -0.38
C TRP A 165 -7.79 -2.02 -0.55
N GLY A 166 -6.49 -2.35 -0.58
CA GLY A 166 -5.98 -3.67 -0.94
C GLY A 166 -6.59 -4.80 -0.12
N GLN A 167 -6.68 -4.66 1.19
CA GLN A 167 -7.27 -5.66 2.07
C GLN A 167 -8.76 -5.89 1.79
N ARG A 168 -9.51 -4.83 1.49
CA ARG A 168 -10.94 -4.91 1.18
C ARG A 168 -11.20 -5.57 -0.18
N LEU A 169 -10.43 -5.19 -1.20
CA LEU A 169 -10.51 -5.81 -2.53
C LEU A 169 -10.20 -7.31 -2.49
N LEU A 170 -9.20 -7.71 -1.70
CA LEU A 170 -8.85 -9.11 -1.52
C LEU A 170 -9.92 -9.88 -0.73
N ALA A 171 -10.49 -9.27 0.32
CA ALA A 171 -11.53 -9.88 1.15
C ALA A 171 -12.85 -10.08 0.37
N GLU A 172 -13.16 -9.17 -0.55
CA GLU A 172 -14.36 -9.22 -1.40
C GLU A 172 -14.16 -10.07 -2.67
N GLY A 173 -12.96 -10.64 -2.89
CA GLY A 173 -12.63 -11.41 -4.09
C GLY A 173 -12.65 -10.59 -5.39
N ASN A 174 -12.61 -9.27 -5.28
CA ASN A 174 -12.83 -8.30 -6.36
C ASN A 174 -11.50 -7.86 -7.00
N VAL A 175 -10.65 -8.82 -7.39
CA VAL A 175 -9.41 -8.51 -8.11
C VAL A 175 -9.76 -7.93 -9.48
N PRO A 176 -9.29 -6.73 -9.83
CA PRO A 176 -9.57 -6.15 -11.14
C PRO A 176 -9.05 -7.05 -12.28
N PRO A 177 -9.75 -7.10 -13.42
CA PRO A 177 -9.24 -7.82 -14.58
C PRO A 177 -7.87 -7.28 -15.00
N HIS A 178 -7.06 -8.12 -15.61
CA HIS A 178 -5.71 -7.77 -16.08
C HIS A 178 -4.66 -7.51 -14.98
N VAL A 179 -4.97 -7.80 -13.70
CA VAL A 179 -4.07 -7.68 -12.57
C VAL A 179 -3.71 -9.08 -12.07
N ASP A 180 -2.41 -9.36 -11.89
CA ASP A 180 -1.93 -10.67 -11.43
C ASP A 180 -1.81 -10.73 -9.89
N CYS A 181 -1.57 -9.58 -9.25
CA CYS A 181 -1.46 -9.49 -7.80
C CYS A 181 -1.91 -8.11 -7.30
N VAL A 182 -2.55 -8.07 -6.13
CA VAL A 182 -2.95 -6.83 -5.44
C VAL A 182 -2.23 -6.76 -4.11
N LEU A 183 -1.63 -5.61 -3.81
CA LEU A 183 -0.98 -5.32 -2.53
C LEU A 183 -1.56 -4.03 -1.92
N ALA A 184 -1.59 -3.98 -0.60
CA ALA A 184 -2.01 -2.78 0.12
C ALA A 184 -0.94 -1.68 0.07
N LYS A 185 -1.34 -0.41 0.05
CA LYS A 185 -0.45 0.75 0.24
C LYS A 185 -0.37 1.13 1.73
N PRO A 186 0.83 1.44 2.26
CA PRO A 186 2.13 1.23 1.66
C PRO A 186 2.48 -0.27 1.61
N PRO A 187 3.07 -0.78 0.51
CA PRO A 187 3.38 -2.20 0.43
C PRO A 187 4.52 -2.56 1.38
N LYS A 188 4.36 -3.67 2.11
CA LYS A 188 5.49 -4.24 2.85
C LYS A 188 6.47 -4.86 1.87
N LEU A 189 7.76 -4.53 2.01
CA LEU A 189 8.81 -5.02 1.10
C LEU A 189 8.83 -6.54 0.97
N ARG A 190 8.56 -7.27 2.05
CA ARG A 190 8.45 -8.73 2.02
C ARG A 190 7.33 -9.19 1.09
N GLU A 191 6.12 -8.61 1.25
CA GLU A 191 4.96 -8.96 0.41
C GLU A 191 5.22 -8.64 -1.07
N LEU A 192 5.91 -7.53 -1.35
CA LEU A 192 6.28 -7.14 -2.71
C LEU A 192 7.31 -8.10 -3.32
N ARG A 193 8.34 -8.50 -2.57
CA ARG A 193 9.34 -9.50 -2.99
C ARG A 193 8.68 -10.85 -3.27
N ASP A 194 7.78 -11.29 -2.40
CA ASP A 194 7.03 -12.54 -2.56
C ASP A 194 6.11 -12.48 -3.80
N ALA A 195 5.48 -11.34 -4.08
CA ALA A 195 4.65 -11.13 -5.26
C ALA A 195 5.51 -11.18 -6.55
N LEU A 196 6.65 -10.50 -6.57
CA LEU A 196 7.59 -10.53 -7.70
C LEU A 196 8.10 -11.95 -7.95
N ALA A 197 8.50 -12.67 -6.90
CA ALA A 197 8.96 -14.05 -7.02
C ALA A 197 7.90 -14.97 -7.61
N ARG A 198 6.64 -14.87 -7.17
CA ARG A 198 5.53 -15.68 -7.71
C ARG A 198 5.17 -15.31 -9.14
N CYS A 199 5.07 -14.01 -9.43
CA CYS A 199 4.59 -13.54 -10.73
C CYS A 199 5.64 -13.64 -11.83
N CYS A 200 6.94 -13.53 -11.48
CA CYS A 200 8.06 -13.57 -12.42
C CYS A 200 8.78 -14.92 -12.43
N ALA A 201 8.32 -15.91 -11.65
CA ALA A 201 8.88 -17.26 -11.73
C ALA A 201 8.74 -17.82 -13.16
N PRO A 202 9.76 -18.48 -13.71
CA PRO A 202 9.62 -19.18 -14.99
C PRO A 202 8.49 -20.20 -14.83
N LYS A 203 7.45 -20.07 -15.65
CA LYS A 203 6.41 -21.11 -15.73
C LYS A 203 7.11 -22.40 -16.16
N GLN A 204 7.15 -23.37 -15.28
CA GLN A 204 7.61 -24.71 -15.66
C GLN A 204 6.69 -25.24 -16.77
N PRO A 205 7.24 -25.86 -17.82
CA PRO A 205 6.48 -26.39 -18.92
C PRO A 205 5.50 -27.48 -18.51
#